data_94739eabf3a0bbd7ce2dd668c3a0ef17
#
_entry.id   94739eabf3a0bbd7ce2dd668c3a0ef17
#
_cell.length_a   1.000
_cell.length_b   1.000
_cell.length_c   1.000
_cell.angle_alpha   90.00
_cell.angle_beta   90.00
_cell.angle_gamma   90.00
#
_symmetry.space_group_name_H-M   'P 1'
#
loop_
_entity.id
_entity.type
_entity.pdbx_description
1 polymer ?
#
loop_
_entity_poly.entity_id
_entity_poly.type
_entity_poly.pdbx_seq_one_letter_code
_entity_poly.pdbx_strand_id
1 'polypeptide(L)'
;MIIEIEKGKNYAARFYYKDVFGKMHRPYKSGFPSRKAAQQWETQERARLDGDPVTTDGITFAYLFKEWRKNLIRQAASPRTLQKYEDYHRYVSDFLDHLALNKINEHIIQKLIDIYQASPATCNELRKMLNAAFNYARKKRWLRENPMYYVDVPAYRPKRVPAYNFDDIRELFASLREDNSKLYTPVLCACLFAASREEVCALQESDIVRLHDGNYRVVLDKAFITVRRQSIIKSQKTENRYRTFIFSSAVYDELHAYKTKNGISSPFVCCNKNGSNIKPNTISNSFSRFLKTHGLKYTTFHKLRDAYANACKRLHVDLDTAYRMMGHASYKTTAEYYASADDVLTAEAVSKIEHELFAVR
;
A
#
# COMPACT_ATOMS: atom_id res chain seq x y z
N MET A 1 1.30 -37.73 -32.54
CA MET A 1 2.02 -38.41 -33.63
C MET A 1 3.46 -37.97 -33.63
N ILE A 2 4.39 -38.90 -33.48
CA ILE A 2 5.83 -38.64 -33.53
C ILE A 2 6.32 -38.83 -34.98
N ILE A 3 7.06 -37.86 -35.47
CA ILE A 3 7.60 -37.81 -36.84
C ILE A 3 9.11 -37.88 -36.73
N GLU A 4 9.74 -38.79 -37.47
CA GLU A 4 11.18 -38.84 -37.61
C GLU A 4 11.57 -37.91 -38.78
N ILE A 5 12.33 -36.88 -38.48
CA ILE A 5 12.76 -35.89 -39.49
C ILE A 5 14.08 -36.32 -40.10
N GLU A 6 15.01 -36.79 -39.27
CA GLU A 6 16.30 -37.34 -39.68
C GLU A 6 16.54 -38.65 -38.93
N LYS A 7 16.84 -39.73 -39.68
CA LYS A 7 16.91 -41.11 -39.15
C LYS A 7 17.85 -41.18 -37.94
N GLY A 8 17.27 -41.53 -36.79
CA GLY A 8 17.99 -41.72 -35.53
C GLY A 8 18.49 -40.47 -34.83
N LYS A 9 18.31 -39.22 -35.38
CA LYS A 9 18.92 -38.00 -34.83
C LYS A 9 17.96 -36.88 -34.51
N ASN A 10 16.86 -36.75 -35.26
CA ASN A 10 15.95 -35.61 -35.10
C ASN A 10 14.49 -36.05 -35.23
N TYR A 11 13.72 -35.78 -34.19
CA TYR A 11 12.30 -36.13 -34.11
C TYR A 11 11.45 -34.89 -33.89
N ALA A 12 10.19 -34.94 -34.33
CA ALA A 12 9.17 -33.96 -34.03
C ALA A 12 7.92 -34.62 -33.46
N ALA A 13 7.20 -33.89 -32.65
CA ALA A 13 5.91 -34.26 -32.14
C ALA A 13 4.82 -33.30 -32.62
N ARG A 14 3.69 -33.85 -33.01
CA ARG A 14 2.50 -33.11 -33.46
C ARG A 14 1.23 -33.86 -33.04
N PHE A 15 0.23 -33.08 -32.55
CA PHE A 15 -1.08 -33.65 -32.24
C PHE A 15 -2.18 -32.61 -32.44
N TYR A 16 -3.43 -33.08 -32.48
CA TYR A 16 -4.61 -32.20 -32.50
C TYR A 16 -5.18 -32.09 -31.10
N TYR A 17 -5.60 -30.88 -30.77
CA TYR A 17 -6.24 -30.56 -29.51
C TYR A 17 -7.41 -29.60 -29.78
N LYS A 18 -8.56 -29.87 -29.16
CA LYS A 18 -9.75 -29.00 -29.21
C LYS A 18 -9.87 -28.28 -27.89
N ASP A 19 -9.82 -26.96 -27.91
CA ASP A 19 -9.93 -26.15 -26.68
C ASP A 19 -11.38 -26.16 -26.14
N VAL A 20 -11.56 -25.56 -24.94
CA VAL A 20 -12.85 -25.47 -24.25
C VAL A 20 -13.91 -24.67 -25.03
N PHE A 21 -13.48 -23.89 -26.01
CA PHE A 21 -14.36 -23.14 -26.91
C PHE A 21 -14.66 -23.88 -28.21
N GLY A 22 -14.15 -25.11 -28.36
CA GLY A 22 -14.38 -25.95 -29.54
C GLY A 22 -13.43 -25.68 -30.70
N LYS A 23 -12.44 -24.79 -30.57
CA LYS A 23 -11.47 -24.48 -31.61
C LYS A 23 -10.37 -25.52 -31.66
N MET A 24 -10.05 -25.97 -32.87
CA MET A 24 -8.98 -26.94 -33.10
C MET A 24 -7.61 -26.27 -33.16
N HIS A 25 -6.69 -26.81 -32.39
CA HIS A 25 -5.27 -26.41 -32.38
C HIS A 25 -4.41 -27.59 -32.81
N ARG A 26 -3.20 -27.29 -33.32
CA ARG A 26 -2.25 -28.28 -33.80
C ARG A 26 -0.85 -28.00 -33.24
N PRO A 27 -0.62 -28.28 -31.94
CA PRO A 27 0.71 -28.13 -31.35
C PRO A 27 1.75 -28.94 -32.13
N TYR A 28 2.89 -28.34 -32.41
CA TYR A 28 4.01 -28.91 -33.12
C TYR A 28 5.32 -28.44 -32.49
N LYS A 29 6.25 -29.40 -32.29
CA LYS A 29 7.63 -29.10 -31.89
C LYS A 29 8.56 -30.11 -32.50
N SER A 30 9.72 -29.63 -33.03
CA SER A 30 10.79 -30.43 -33.58
C SER A 30 12.11 -30.25 -32.83
N GLY A 31 13.14 -30.94 -33.22
CA GLY A 31 14.47 -30.84 -32.60
C GLY A 31 14.68 -31.78 -31.42
N PHE A 32 13.88 -32.83 -31.27
CA PHE A 32 14.09 -33.83 -30.21
C PHE A 32 15.21 -34.81 -30.59
N PRO A 33 16.15 -35.09 -29.66
CA PRO A 33 17.26 -35.98 -29.92
C PRO A 33 16.85 -37.47 -29.98
N SER A 34 15.64 -37.82 -29.55
CA SER A 34 15.12 -39.19 -29.56
C SER A 34 13.60 -39.21 -29.65
N ARG A 35 13.08 -40.35 -30.14
CA ARG A 35 11.63 -40.61 -30.16
C ARG A 35 10.99 -40.55 -28.78
N LYS A 36 11.72 -40.99 -27.74
CA LYS A 36 11.27 -40.96 -26.35
C LYS A 36 11.11 -39.53 -25.84
N ALA A 37 12.06 -38.64 -26.18
CA ALA A 37 11.97 -37.21 -25.80
C ALA A 37 10.79 -36.52 -26.48
N ALA A 38 10.53 -36.80 -27.77
CA ALA A 38 9.36 -36.26 -28.48
C ALA A 38 8.05 -36.78 -27.89
N GLN A 39 7.99 -38.04 -27.47
CA GLN A 39 6.80 -38.64 -26.84
C GLN A 39 6.56 -38.05 -25.43
N GLN A 40 7.60 -37.85 -24.65
CA GLN A 40 7.52 -37.21 -23.35
C GLN A 40 6.96 -35.78 -23.50
N TRP A 41 7.45 -35.01 -24.46
CA TRP A 41 6.91 -33.70 -24.73
C TRP A 41 5.42 -33.72 -25.14
N GLU A 42 5.01 -34.65 -26.04
CA GLU A 42 3.61 -34.77 -26.44
C GLU A 42 2.71 -35.06 -25.22
N THR A 43 3.14 -35.99 -24.34
CA THR A 43 2.41 -36.34 -23.12
C THR A 43 2.29 -35.12 -22.16
N GLN A 44 3.39 -34.44 -21.93
CA GLN A 44 3.43 -33.23 -21.08
C GLN A 44 2.56 -32.10 -21.65
N GLU A 45 2.63 -31.88 -22.97
CA GLU A 45 1.88 -30.83 -23.60
C GLU A 45 0.35 -31.11 -23.63
N ARG A 46 -0.03 -32.39 -23.78
CA ARG A 46 -1.44 -32.82 -23.63
C ARG A 46 -1.94 -32.58 -22.21
N ALA A 47 -1.20 -33.06 -21.20
CA ALA A 47 -1.54 -32.85 -19.79
C ALA A 47 -1.66 -31.35 -19.45
N ARG A 48 -0.80 -30.53 -20.01
CA ARG A 48 -0.86 -29.05 -19.88
C ARG A 48 -2.15 -28.47 -20.47
N LEU A 49 -2.57 -28.97 -21.62
CA LEU A 49 -3.76 -28.48 -22.32
C LEU A 49 -5.07 -29.03 -21.72
N ASP A 50 -5.05 -30.26 -21.21
CA ASP A 50 -6.19 -30.90 -20.52
C ASP A 50 -6.38 -30.37 -19.08
N GLY A 51 -5.47 -29.49 -18.62
CA GLY A 51 -5.56 -28.87 -17.30
C GLY A 51 -5.14 -29.77 -16.15
N ASP A 52 -4.51 -30.92 -16.44
CA ASP A 52 -3.80 -31.69 -15.43
C ASP A 52 -2.60 -30.89 -14.87
N PRO A 53 -2.19 -31.11 -13.61
CA PRO A 53 -1.06 -30.39 -13.06
C PRO A 53 0.15 -30.63 -13.95
N VAL A 54 0.54 -29.56 -14.66
CA VAL A 54 1.74 -29.56 -15.51
C VAL A 54 2.87 -30.10 -14.65
N THR A 55 3.58 -31.10 -15.16
CA THR A 55 4.89 -31.42 -14.62
C THR A 55 5.70 -30.13 -14.64
N THR A 56 5.98 -29.61 -13.47
CA THR A 56 6.64 -28.30 -13.25
C THR A 56 8.13 -28.35 -13.58
N ASP A 57 8.55 -29.39 -14.29
CA ASP A 57 9.90 -29.53 -14.80
C ASP A 57 10.17 -28.38 -15.79
N GLY A 58 10.87 -27.37 -15.31
CA GLY A 58 11.27 -26.22 -16.11
C GLY A 58 10.63 -24.86 -15.75
N ILE A 59 9.58 -24.80 -14.93
CA ILE A 59 9.06 -23.51 -14.45
C ILE A 59 9.94 -23.03 -13.29
N THR A 60 10.72 -21.96 -13.52
CA THR A 60 11.58 -21.38 -12.50
C THR A 60 10.83 -20.33 -11.66
N PHE A 61 11.40 -19.95 -10.51
CA PHE A 61 10.86 -18.85 -9.69
C PHE A 61 10.87 -17.52 -10.45
N ALA A 62 11.90 -17.24 -11.24
CA ALA A 62 11.94 -16.05 -12.11
C ALA A 62 10.73 -15.99 -13.05
N TYR A 63 10.36 -17.12 -13.67
CA TYR A 63 9.19 -17.20 -14.52
C TYR A 63 7.89 -17.00 -13.74
N LEU A 64 7.76 -17.63 -12.57
CA LEU A 64 6.63 -17.42 -11.66
C LEU A 64 6.47 -15.95 -11.33
N PHE A 65 7.54 -15.27 -10.88
CA PHE A 65 7.49 -13.89 -10.48
C PHE A 65 7.08 -12.96 -11.64
N LYS A 66 7.62 -13.20 -12.83
CA LYS A 66 7.26 -12.48 -14.06
C LYS A 66 5.77 -12.61 -14.40
N GLU A 67 5.23 -13.83 -14.38
CA GLU A 67 3.82 -14.09 -14.71
C GLU A 67 2.87 -13.57 -13.62
N TRP A 68 3.23 -13.74 -12.34
CA TRP A 68 2.50 -13.15 -11.23
C TRP A 68 2.45 -11.62 -11.32
N ARG A 69 3.57 -10.97 -11.64
CA ARG A 69 3.62 -9.52 -11.87
C ARG A 69 2.69 -9.08 -13.00
N LYS A 70 2.67 -9.79 -14.13
CA LYS A 70 1.70 -9.53 -15.21
C LYS A 70 0.26 -9.64 -14.73
N ASN A 71 -0.03 -10.65 -13.92
CA ASN A 71 -1.36 -10.82 -13.34
C ASN A 71 -1.73 -9.67 -12.40
N LEU A 72 -0.81 -9.19 -11.56
CA LEU A 72 -1.03 -8.03 -10.71
C LEU A 72 -1.35 -6.76 -11.53
N ILE A 73 -0.68 -6.57 -12.67
CA ILE A 73 -0.97 -5.46 -13.59
C ILE A 73 -2.38 -5.59 -14.15
N ARG A 74 -2.80 -6.79 -14.60
CA ARG A 74 -4.17 -7.05 -15.08
C ARG A 74 -5.24 -6.79 -13.99
N GLN A 75 -4.91 -7.05 -12.74
CA GLN A 75 -5.76 -6.76 -11.57
C GLN A 75 -5.69 -5.29 -11.12
N ALA A 76 -5.12 -4.41 -11.92
CA ALA A 76 -4.96 -2.99 -11.64
C ALA A 76 -4.27 -2.69 -10.30
N ALA A 77 -3.32 -3.54 -9.88
CA ALA A 77 -2.49 -3.27 -8.72
C ALA A 77 -1.79 -1.91 -8.83
N SER A 78 -1.64 -1.22 -7.71
CA SER A 78 -1.02 0.11 -7.74
C SER A 78 0.44 0.04 -8.17
N PRO A 79 0.96 1.04 -8.91
CA PRO A 79 2.38 1.10 -9.28
C PRO A 79 3.31 0.97 -8.06
N ARG A 80 2.91 1.51 -6.91
CA ARG A 80 3.65 1.39 -5.65
C ARG A 80 3.67 -0.05 -5.12
N THR A 81 2.57 -0.79 -5.28
CA THR A 81 2.50 -2.21 -4.90
C THR A 81 3.44 -3.04 -5.77
N LEU A 82 3.43 -2.79 -7.08
CA LEU A 82 4.34 -3.46 -8.01
C LEU A 82 5.81 -3.17 -7.69
N GLN A 83 6.14 -1.89 -7.46
CA GLN A 83 7.48 -1.49 -7.06
C GLN A 83 7.92 -2.15 -5.75
N LYS A 84 7.04 -2.20 -4.75
CA LYS A 84 7.30 -2.86 -3.46
C LYS A 84 7.68 -4.33 -3.66
N TYR A 85 6.92 -5.06 -4.47
CA TYR A 85 7.23 -6.47 -4.74
C TYR A 85 8.51 -6.64 -5.56
N GLU A 86 8.82 -5.76 -6.49
CA GLU A 86 10.10 -5.74 -7.21
C GLU A 86 11.27 -5.47 -6.25
N ASP A 87 11.09 -4.57 -5.29
CA ASP A 87 12.11 -4.27 -4.28
C ASP A 87 12.39 -5.48 -3.38
N TYR A 88 11.36 -6.19 -2.92
CA TYR A 88 11.54 -7.39 -2.12
C TYR A 88 11.98 -8.61 -2.94
N HIS A 89 11.63 -8.70 -4.22
CA HIS A 89 12.15 -9.74 -5.11
C HIS A 89 13.69 -9.71 -5.20
N ARG A 90 14.30 -8.54 -5.20
CA ARG A 90 15.76 -8.40 -5.21
C ARG A 90 16.46 -9.05 -4.00
N TYR A 91 15.78 -9.20 -2.88
CA TYR A 91 16.33 -9.91 -1.71
C TYR A 91 16.39 -11.44 -1.91
N VAL A 92 15.59 -11.97 -2.82
CA VAL A 92 15.44 -13.43 -3.01
C VAL A 92 15.87 -13.91 -4.40
N SER A 93 16.08 -13.00 -5.37
CA SER A 93 16.35 -13.32 -6.76
C SER A 93 17.59 -14.22 -6.94
N ASP A 94 18.68 -13.88 -6.26
CA ASP A 94 19.94 -14.64 -6.37
C ASP A 94 19.81 -16.06 -5.81
N PHE A 95 18.86 -16.29 -4.90
CA PHE A 95 18.64 -17.57 -4.25
C PHE A 95 17.59 -18.42 -4.97
N LEU A 96 16.52 -17.81 -5.50
CA LEU A 96 15.35 -18.55 -5.97
C LEU A 96 15.15 -18.52 -7.49
N ASP A 97 15.55 -17.45 -8.20
CA ASP A 97 15.18 -17.23 -9.60
C ASP A 97 15.59 -18.36 -10.53
N HIS A 98 16.73 -18.99 -10.28
CA HIS A 98 17.27 -20.08 -11.07
C HIS A 98 16.68 -21.46 -10.71
N LEU A 99 15.97 -21.56 -9.58
CA LEU A 99 15.42 -22.82 -9.10
C LEU A 99 14.09 -23.14 -9.79
N ALA A 100 13.91 -24.40 -10.19
CA ALA A 100 12.62 -24.91 -10.62
C ALA A 100 11.66 -24.97 -9.42
N LEU A 101 10.37 -24.65 -9.64
CA LEU A 101 9.37 -24.56 -8.57
C LEU A 101 9.21 -25.86 -7.78
N ASN A 102 9.32 -27.01 -8.43
CA ASN A 102 9.25 -28.34 -7.80
C ASN A 102 10.44 -28.64 -6.87
N LYS A 103 11.49 -27.86 -6.94
CA LYS A 103 12.67 -27.98 -6.07
C LYS A 103 12.64 -26.98 -4.91
N ILE A 104 11.74 -26.01 -4.95
CA ILE A 104 11.59 -25.02 -3.86
C ILE A 104 10.66 -25.60 -2.80
N ASN A 105 11.25 -25.99 -1.69
CA ASN A 105 10.56 -26.51 -0.52
C ASN A 105 10.70 -25.59 0.69
N GLU A 106 10.04 -25.92 1.79
CA GLU A 106 10.06 -25.17 3.04
C GLU A 106 11.49 -24.98 3.59
N HIS A 107 12.37 -25.98 3.46
CA HIS A 107 13.74 -25.87 3.96
C HIS A 107 14.57 -24.82 3.24
N ILE A 108 14.42 -24.72 1.91
CA ILE A 108 15.10 -23.69 1.12
C ILE A 108 14.60 -22.30 1.54
N ILE A 109 13.28 -22.15 1.69
CA ILE A 109 12.68 -20.88 2.08
C ILE A 109 13.03 -20.54 3.53
N GLN A 110 13.05 -21.52 4.44
CA GLN A 110 13.46 -21.30 5.82
C GLN A 110 14.88 -20.74 5.89
N LYS A 111 15.83 -21.38 5.19
CA LYS A 111 17.22 -20.86 5.11
C LYS A 111 17.28 -19.43 4.57
N LEU A 112 16.44 -19.11 3.58
CA LEU A 112 16.34 -17.75 3.03
C LEU A 112 15.83 -16.76 4.07
N ILE A 113 14.78 -17.11 4.82
CA ILE A 113 14.23 -16.26 5.89
C ILE A 113 15.24 -16.07 7.02
N ASP A 114 15.98 -17.13 7.37
CA ASP A 114 17.00 -17.09 8.43
C ASP A 114 18.14 -16.11 8.13
N ILE A 115 18.47 -15.90 6.83
CA ILE A 115 19.44 -14.86 6.43
C ILE A 115 19.01 -13.46 6.90
N TYR A 116 17.70 -13.21 6.91
CA TYR A 116 17.13 -11.91 7.25
C TYR A 116 16.52 -11.85 8.67
N GLN A 117 16.74 -12.85 9.52
CA GLN A 117 16.14 -12.96 10.86
C GLN A 117 16.44 -11.74 11.77
N ALA A 118 17.55 -11.07 11.59
CA ALA A 118 17.89 -9.84 12.30
C ALA A 118 16.94 -8.66 11.98
N SER A 119 16.16 -8.77 10.91
CA SER A 119 15.17 -7.79 10.50
C SER A 119 13.77 -8.41 10.37
N PRO A 120 13.02 -8.60 11.48
CA PRO A 120 11.67 -9.20 11.45
C PRO A 120 10.69 -8.47 10.51
N ALA A 121 10.87 -7.15 10.33
CA ALA A 121 10.08 -6.37 9.38
C ALA A 121 10.32 -6.84 7.93
N THR A 122 11.58 -7.05 7.55
CA THR A 122 11.95 -7.58 6.22
C THR A 122 11.41 -8.98 6.04
N CYS A 123 11.59 -9.88 7.02
CA CYS A 123 11.05 -11.24 6.98
C CYS A 123 9.52 -11.25 6.77
N ASN A 124 8.79 -10.37 7.46
CA ASN A 124 7.34 -10.26 7.32
C ASN A 124 6.93 -9.80 5.89
N GLU A 125 7.66 -8.89 5.28
CA GLU A 125 7.37 -8.44 3.92
C GLU A 125 7.76 -9.49 2.87
N LEU A 126 8.89 -10.19 3.05
CA LEU A 126 9.26 -11.35 2.24
C LEU A 126 8.20 -12.45 2.33
N ARG A 127 7.73 -12.77 3.54
CA ARG A 127 6.62 -13.70 3.75
C ARG A 127 5.39 -13.32 2.94
N LYS A 128 4.97 -12.05 2.99
CA LYS A 128 3.79 -11.57 2.25
C LYS A 128 3.97 -11.73 0.74
N MET A 129 5.13 -11.36 0.22
CA MET A 129 5.44 -11.46 -1.21
C MET A 129 5.51 -12.92 -1.68
N LEU A 130 6.29 -13.76 -1.00
CA LEU A 130 6.48 -15.16 -1.35
C LEU A 130 5.16 -15.94 -1.24
N ASN A 131 4.41 -15.72 -0.16
CA ASN A 131 3.11 -16.35 0.03
C ASN A 131 2.13 -15.98 -1.10
N ALA A 132 2.09 -14.72 -1.52
CA ALA A 132 1.24 -14.28 -2.62
C ALA A 132 1.67 -14.87 -3.97
N ALA A 133 2.98 -14.93 -4.25
CA ALA A 133 3.53 -15.52 -5.46
C ALA A 133 3.27 -17.03 -5.54
N PHE A 134 3.52 -17.77 -4.45
CA PHE A 134 3.26 -19.22 -4.42
C PHE A 134 1.76 -19.56 -4.43
N ASN A 135 0.90 -18.74 -3.82
CA ASN A 135 -0.55 -18.89 -3.96
C ASN A 135 -1.00 -18.68 -5.41
N TYR A 136 -0.37 -17.75 -6.14
CA TYR A 136 -0.62 -17.61 -7.58
C TYR A 136 -0.17 -18.86 -8.34
N ALA A 137 1.01 -19.43 -8.05
CA ALA A 137 1.50 -20.67 -8.65
C ALA A 137 0.54 -21.83 -8.37
N ARG A 138 0.02 -21.94 -7.14
CA ARG A 138 -0.99 -22.94 -6.77
C ARG A 138 -2.30 -22.76 -7.55
N LYS A 139 -2.78 -21.52 -7.68
CA LYS A 139 -3.97 -21.21 -8.49
C LYS A 139 -3.77 -21.57 -9.97
N LYS A 140 -2.54 -21.48 -10.46
CA LYS A 140 -2.15 -21.90 -11.82
C LYS A 140 -1.87 -23.41 -11.94
N ARG A 141 -2.00 -24.16 -10.85
CA ARG A 141 -1.65 -25.57 -10.74
C ARG A 141 -0.17 -25.88 -11.07
N TRP A 142 0.71 -24.87 -10.90
CA TRP A 142 2.16 -25.04 -11.03
C TRP A 142 2.79 -25.61 -9.76
N LEU A 143 2.11 -25.50 -8.64
CA LEU A 143 2.44 -26.12 -7.36
C LEU A 143 1.19 -26.77 -6.79
N ARG A 144 1.37 -27.90 -6.13
CA ARG A 144 0.30 -28.56 -5.36
C ARG A 144 0.03 -27.78 -4.09
N GLU A 145 1.08 -27.34 -3.41
CA GLU A 145 1.04 -26.73 -2.11
C GLU A 145 1.96 -25.50 -2.05
N ASN A 146 1.64 -24.57 -1.18
CA ASN A 146 2.44 -23.40 -0.97
C ASN A 146 3.49 -23.67 0.13
N PRO A 147 4.79 -23.71 -0.20
CA PRO A 147 5.83 -24.04 0.76
C PRO A 147 5.95 -23.04 1.92
N MET A 148 5.43 -21.81 1.75
CA MET A 148 5.40 -20.82 2.84
C MET A 148 4.54 -21.21 4.05
N TYR A 149 3.65 -22.19 3.91
CA TYR A 149 2.78 -22.61 5.01
C TYR A 149 3.54 -23.28 6.16
N TYR A 150 4.70 -23.82 5.87
CA TYR A 150 5.56 -24.59 6.81
C TYR A 150 6.82 -23.83 7.21
N VAL A 151 6.89 -22.53 6.89
CA VAL A 151 8.05 -21.68 7.18
C VAL A 151 7.80 -20.85 8.43
N ASP A 152 8.68 -20.95 9.40
CA ASP A 152 8.68 -20.12 10.59
C ASP A 152 9.26 -18.74 10.27
N VAL A 153 8.48 -17.70 10.57
CA VAL A 153 8.90 -16.33 10.33
C VAL A 153 8.94 -15.56 11.64
N PRO A 154 10.05 -14.86 11.94
CA PRO A 154 10.17 -14.07 13.16
C PRO A 154 8.98 -13.13 13.36
N ALA A 155 8.43 -13.12 14.56
CA ALA A 155 7.28 -12.29 14.89
C ALA A 155 7.62 -10.81 14.73
N TYR A 156 6.90 -10.11 13.86
CA TYR A 156 7.04 -8.67 13.68
C TYR A 156 5.94 -7.93 14.43
N ARG A 157 6.35 -7.18 15.44
CA ARG A 157 5.48 -6.25 16.15
C ARG A 157 5.94 -4.82 15.84
N PRO A 158 5.17 -4.05 15.07
CA PRO A 158 5.52 -2.65 14.82
C PRO A 158 5.55 -1.88 16.15
N LYS A 159 6.56 -1.03 16.34
CA LYS A 159 6.59 -0.12 17.48
C LYS A 159 5.34 0.76 17.45
N ARG A 160 4.58 0.77 18.54
CA ARG A 160 3.46 1.69 18.70
C ARG A 160 4.03 3.10 18.81
N VAL A 161 3.68 3.96 17.87
CA VAL A 161 3.96 5.38 17.94
C VAL A 161 2.68 6.03 18.49
N PRO A 162 2.74 6.74 19.64
CA PRO A 162 1.56 7.39 20.20
C PRO A 162 1.05 8.49 19.26
N ALA A 163 -0.26 8.62 19.16
CA ALA A 163 -0.88 9.77 18.53
C ALA A 163 -0.75 10.98 19.47
N TYR A 164 -0.67 12.17 18.89
CA TYR A 164 -0.66 13.42 19.63
C TYR A 164 -2.04 13.70 20.26
N ASN A 165 -2.02 14.30 21.46
CA ASN A 165 -3.18 14.94 22.07
C ASN A 165 -3.25 16.42 21.67
N PHE A 166 -4.23 17.17 22.18
CA PHE A 166 -4.38 18.59 21.84
C PHE A 166 -3.21 19.47 22.32
N ASP A 167 -2.58 19.14 23.44
CA ASP A 167 -1.46 19.91 23.96
C ASP A 167 -0.19 19.66 23.13
N ASP A 168 0.08 18.39 22.76
CA ASP A 168 1.14 18.03 21.82
C ASP A 168 0.96 18.79 20.47
N ILE A 169 -0.29 18.95 20.00
CA ILE A 169 -0.61 19.67 18.75
C ILE A 169 -0.39 21.18 18.91
N ARG A 170 -0.80 21.78 20.01
CA ARG A 170 -0.59 23.22 20.28
C ARG A 170 0.90 23.56 20.33
N GLU A 171 1.68 22.75 21.05
CA GLU A 171 3.14 22.90 21.14
C GLU A 171 3.80 22.80 19.76
N LEU A 172 3.39 21.79 18.96
CA LEU A 172 3.87 21.64 17.60
C LEU A 172 3.57 22.87 16.73
N PHE A 173 2.35 23.40 16.77
CA PHE A 173 1.98 24.59 15.99
C PHE A 173 2.72 25.85 16.46
N ALA A 174 2.94 26.02 17.76
CA ALA A 174 3.73 27.12 18.29
C ALA A 174 5.16 27.10 17.73
N SER A 175 5.84 25.96 17.83
CA SER A 175 7.19 25.77 17.28
C SER A 175 7.25 25.96 15.75
N LEU A 176 6.25 25.47 15.01
CA LEU A 176 6.19 25.64 13.55
C LEU A 176 5.99 27.10 13.11
N ARG A 177 5.24 27.88 13.89
CA ARG A 177 5.05 29.33 13.64
C ARG A 177 6.32 30.13 13.94
N GLU A 178 6.95 29.86 15.08
CA GLU A 178 8.18 30.50 15.50
C GLU A 178 9.29 30.29 14.46
N ASP A 179 9.48 29.07 13.98
CA ASP A 179 10.49 28.71 12.99
C ASP A 179 10.11 29.12 11.55
N ASN A 180 8.94 29.72 11.34
CA ASN A 180 8.40 29.98 9.99
C ASN A 180 8.54 28.77 9.06
N SER A 181 8.17 27.63 9.56
CA SER A 181 8.44 26.35 8.91
C SER A 181 7.50 26.07 7.75
N LYS A 182 8.05 25.63 6.61
CA LYS A 182 7.25 25.11 5.48
C LYS A 182 6.38 23.92 5.83
N LEU A 183 6.59 23.29 7.00
CA LEU A 183 5.77 22.18 7.49
C LEU A 183 4.46 22.63 8.12
N TYR A 184 4.29 23.94 8.39
CA TYR A 184 3.09 24.47 9.02
C TYR A 184 1.82 24.08 8.25
N THR A 185 1.73 24.45 6.98
CA THR A 185 0.57 24.13 6.13
C THR A 185 0.35 22.62 5.96
N PRO A 186 1.37 21.78 5.66
CA PRO A 186 1.21 20.32 5.67
C PRO A 186 0.65 19.73 6.96
N VAL A 187 1.14 20.19 8.11
CA VAL A 187 0.66 19.74 9.43
C VAL A 187 -0.78 20.19 9.67
N LEU A 188 -1.11 21.43 9.31
CA LEU A 188 -2.46 21.96 9.41
C LEU A 188 -3.45 21.12 8.59
N CYS A 189 -3.13 20.79 7.33
CA CYS A 189 -3.94 19.92 6.48
C CYS A 189 -4.14 18.52 7.09
N ALA A 190 -3.10 17.95 7.70
CA ALA A 190 -3.20 16.64 8.34
C ALA A 190 -4.09 16.68 9.58
N CYS A 191 -4.02 17.76 10.38
CA CYS A 191 -4.77 17.92 11.62
C CYS A 191 -6.23 18.36 11.40
N LEU A 192 -6.54 19.13 10.35
CA LEU A 192 -7.90 19.64 10.09
C LEU A 192 -8.69 18.77 9.10
N PHE A 193 -8.02 18.20 8.10
CA PHE A 193 -8.69 17.46 7.02
C PHE A 193 -8.35 15.99 7.05
N ALA A 194 -7.71 15.48 8.10
CA ALA A 194 -7.19 14.12 8.18
C ALA A 194 -6.41 13.73 6.90
N ALA A 195 -5.72 14.67 6.26
CA ALA A 195 -5.05 14.46 5.00
C ALA A 195 -3.78 13.61 5.17
N SER A 196 -3.61 12.60 4.32
CA SER A 196 -2.36 11.87 4.23
C SER A 196 -1.28 12.73 3.56
N ARG A 197 -0.01 12.41 3.77
CA ARG A 197 1.10 13.17 3.15
C ARG A 197 1.04 13.18 1.62
N GLU A 198 0.52 12.12 1.01
CA GLU A 198 0.33 12.00 -0.43
C GLU A 198 -0.79 12.95 -0.93
N GLU A 199 -1.88 13.11 -0.14
CA GLU A 199 -2.96 14.06 -0.41
C GLU A 199 -2.50 15.49 -0.22
N VAL A 200 -1.80 15.79 0.89
CA VAL A 200 -1.21 17.10 1.17
C VAL A 200 -0.29 17.57 0.04
N CYS A 201 0.54 16.67 -0.49
CA CYS A 201 1.43 16.98 -1.61
C CYS A 201 0.69 17.17 -2.94
N ALA A 202 -0.52 16.64 -3.08
CA ALA A 202 -1.32 16.78 -4.30
C ALA A 202 -2.25 17.98 -4.29
N LEU A 203 -2.49 18.59 -3.12
CA LEU A 203 -3.45 19.66 -2.93
C LEU A 203 -3.03 20.93 -3.65
N GLN A 204 -3.92 21.41 -4.52
CA GLN A 204 -3.73 22.62 -5.33
C GLN A 204 -4.69 23.73 -4.92
N GLU A 205 -4.36 24.98 -5.27
CA GLU A 205 -5.23 26.13 -5.04
C GLU A 205 -6.60 25.97 -5.71
N SER A 206 -6.64 25.33 -6.89
CA SER A 206 -7.87 25.04 -7.61
C SER A 206 -8.81 24.06 -6.89
N ASP A 207 -8.31 23.35 -5.88
CA ASP A 207 -9.11 22.42 -5.08
C ASP A 207 -9.83 23.11 -3.91
N ILE A 208 -9.56 24.42 -3.71
CA ILE A 208 -10.16 25.26 -2.70
C ILE A 208 -11.07 26.29 -3.38
N VAL A 209 -12.34 26.30 -3.03
CA VAL A 209 -13.35 27.18 -3.60
C VAL A 209 -14.01 28.00 -2.51
N ARG A 210 -14.09 29.33 -2.70
CA ARG A 210 -14.85 30.22 -1.82
C ARG A 210 -16.35 30.03 -2.05
N LEU A 211 -17.10 29.90 -0.95
CA LEU A 211 -18.56 29.76 -0.96
C LEU A 211 -19.25 31.14 -0.80
N HIS A 212 -20.54 31.16 -1.10
CA HIS A 212 -21.34 32.39 -1.01
C HIS A 212 -21.47 32.97 0.42
N ASP A 213 -21.38 32.10 1.43
CA ASP A 213 -21.43 32.46 2.86
C ASP A 213 -20.09 32.96 3.43
N GLY A 214 -19.06 33.09 2.57
CA GLY A 214 -17.72 33.52 2.97
C GLY A 214 -16.80 32.40 3.46
N ASN A 215 -17.32 31.21 3.65
CA ASN A 215 -16.53 29.99 3.93
C ASN A 215 -15.81 29.47 2.70
N TYR A 216 -14.95 28.49 2.90
CA TYR A 216 -14.22 27.81 1.84
C TYR A 216 -14.52 26.32 1.86
N ARG A 217 -14.48 25.70 0.68
CA ARG A 217 -14.61 24.25 0.49
C ARG A 217 -13.34 23.72 -0.12
N VAL A 218 -12.78 22.67 0.47
CA VAL A 218 -11.66 21.90 -0.11
C VAL A 218 -12.11 20.50 -0.48
N VAL A 219 -11.59 20.02 -1.63
CA VAL A 219 -11.83 18.66 -2.12
C VAL A 219 -10.51 17.88 -2.09
N LEU A 220 -10.51 16.76 -1.37
CA LEU A 220 -9.40 15.81 -1.33
C LEU A 220 -9.75 14.58 -2.20
N ASP A 221 -9.37 14.62 -3.46
CA ASP A 221 -9.64 13.57 -4.45
C ASP A 221 -8.38 13.06 -5.17
N LYS A 222 -7.23 13.66 -4.85
CA LYS A 222 -5.94 13.40 -5.50
C LYS A 222 -4.88 12.94 -4.52
N ALA A 223 -3.91 12.20 -5.03
CA ALA A 223 -2.72 11.82 -4.29
C ALA A 223 -1.45 11.94 -5.14
N PHE A 224 -0.38 12.44 -4.55
CA PHE A 224 0.92 12.55 -5.16
C PHE A 224 1.71 11.25 -4.96
N ILE A 225 1.99 10.54 -6.03
CA ILE A 225 2.65 9.24 -6.00
C ILE A 225 4.01 9.35 -6.68
N THR A 226 5.05 8.86 -6.02
CA THR A 226 6.38 8.71 -6.61
C THR A 226 6.65 7.24 -6.89
N VAL A 227 6.91 6.89 -8.15
CA VAL A 227 7.26 5.55 -8.61
C VAL A 227 8.48 5.67 -9.54
N ARG A 228 9.55 4.90 -9.27
CA ARG A 228 10.78 4.90 -10.07
C ARG A 228 11.33 6.32 -10.33
N ARG A 229 11.33 7.18 -9.31
CA ARG A 229 11.74 8.60 -9.36
C ARG A 229 10.83 9.53 -10.19
N GLN A 230 9.81 9.02 -10.84
CA GLN A 230 8.78 9.83 -11.49
C GLN A 230 7.66 10.14 -10.50
N SER A 231 7.24 11.38 -10.50
CA SER A 231 6.18 11.87 -9.62
C SER A 231 4.95 12.22 -10.43
N ILE A 232 3.82 11.68 -10.05
CA ILE A 232 2.53 11.89 -10.71
C ILE A 232 1.45 12.23 -9.68
N ILE A 233 0.58 13.17 -10.01
CA ILE A 233 -0.67 13.38 -9.28
C ILE A 233 -1.71 12.47 -9.92
N LYS A 234 -2.35 11.65 -9.11
CA LYS A 234 -3.35 10.69 -9.55
C LYS A 234 -4.63 10.86 -8.72
N SER A 235 -5.77 10.76 -9.39
CA SER A 235 -7.06 10.65 -8.73
C SER A 235 -7.12 9.42 -7.81
N GLN A 236 -7.82 9.53 -6.70
CA GLN A 236 -7.96 8.46 -5.71
C GLN A 236 -8.76 7.29 -6.29
N LYS A 237 -8.35 6.06 -5.95
CA LYS A 237 -8.93 4.83 -6.53
C LYS A 237 -10.24 4.37 -5.90
N THR A 238 -10.59 4.89 -4.74
CA THR A 238 -11.74 4.43 -3.95
C THR A 238 -12.62 5.62 -3.59
N GLU A 239 -13.93 5.47 -3.74
CA GLU A 239 -14.93 6.50 -3.41
C GLU A 239 -14.79 7.01 -1.97
N ASN A 240 -14.46 6.15 -1.03
CA ASN A 240 -14.26 6.51 0.38
C ASN A 240 -13.11 7.51 0.61
N ARG A 241 -12.23 7.71 -0.35
CA ARG A 241 -11.14 8.69 -0.25
C ARG A 241 -11.47 10.05 -0.87
N TYR A 242 -12.61 10.15 -1.55
CA TYR A 242 -13.15 11.42 -2.00
C TYR A 242 -13.81 12.11 -0.80
N ARG A 243 -13.22 13.21 -0.33
CA ARG A 243 -13.68 13.93 0.87
C ARG A 243 -13.73 15.40 0.62
N THR A 244 -14.75 16.01 1.17
CA THR A 244 -14.96 17.46 1.10
C THR A 244 -15.04 18.02 2.52
N PHE A 245 -14.36 19.14 2.76
CA PHE A 245 -14.41 19.85 4.02
C PHE A 245 -14.80 21.31 3.76
N ILE A 246 -15.62 21.86 4.65
CA ILE A 246 -15.97 23.29 4.68
C ILE A 246 -15.28 23.90 5.90
N PHE A 247 -14.67 25.06 5.72
CA PHE A 247 -13.90 25.73 6.75
C PHE A 247 -13.95 27.27 6.59
N SER A 248 -13.65 28.00 7.66
CA SER A 248 -13.75 29.46 7.72
C SER A 248 -12.64 30.18 6.96
N SER A 249 -12.83 31.46 6.68
CA SER A 249 -11.79 32.34 6.12
C SER A 249 -10.55 32.41 7.00
N ALA A 250 -10.67 32.34 8.31
CA ALA A 250 -9.53 32.31 9.22
C ALA A 250 -8.63 31.09 8.98
N VAL A 251 -9.21 29.91 8.73
CA VAL A 251 -8.44 28.70 8.37
C VAL A 251 -7.81 28.85 6.97
N TYR A 252 -8.49 29.52 6.04
CA TYR A 252 -7.92 29.82 4.73
C TYR A 252 -6.66 30.66 4.85
N ASP A 253 -6.69 31.72 5.66
CA ASP A 253 -5.56 32.61 5.91
C ASP A 253 -4.39 31.82 6.56
N GLU A 254 -4.69 30.96 7.52
CA GLU A 254 -3.69 30.09 8.15
C GLU A 254 -3.05 29.09 7.15
N LEU A 255 -3.82 28.50 6.24
CA LEU A 255 -3.29 27.63 5.18
C LEU A 255 -2.30 28.37 4.26
N HIS A 256 -2.51 29.65 4.08
CA HIS A 256 -1.69 30.49 3.19
C HIS A 256 -0.62 31.31 3.92
N ALA A 257 -0.61 31.33 5.27
CA ALA A 257 0.30 32.14 6.07
C ALA A 257 1.77 31.97 5.68
N TYR A 258 2.22 30.74 5.48
CA TYR A 258 3.60 30.47 5.06
C TYR A 258 3.91 31.07 3.66
N LYS A 259 3.02 30.90 2.68
CA LYS A 259 3.19 31.44 1.33
C LYS A 259 3.22 32.96 1.34
N THR A 260 2.26 33.57 2.01
CA THR A 260 2.11 35.04 2.14
C THR A 260 3.34 35.65 2.80
N LYS A 261 3.76 35.10 3.95
CA LYS A 261 4.93 35.59 4.71
C LYS A 261 6.24 35.52 3.91
N ASN A 262 6.35 34.55 3.02
CA ASN A 262 7.57 34.32 2.22
C ASN A 262 7.44 34.80 0.76
N GLY A 263 6.34 35.45 0.37
CA GLY A 263 6.12 35.96 -1.00
C GLY A 263 6.11 34.85 -2.08
N ILE A 264 5.57 33.65 -1.74
CA ILE A 264 5.65 32.50 -2.61
C ILE A 264 4.41 32.42 -3.50
N SER A 265 4.59 32.44 -4.82
CA SER A 265 3.57 32.07 -5.79
C SER A 265 3.71 30.59 -6.18
N SER A 266 2.63 29.82 -6.03
CA SER A 266 2.62 28.38 -6.33
C SER A 266 1.19 27.91 -6.58
N PRO A 267 0.95 27.02 -7.54
CA PRO A 267 -0.35 26.36 -7.72
C PRO A 267 -0.64 25.33 -6.62
N PHE A 268 0.36 24.95 -5.82
CA PHE A 268 0.22 24.03 -4.70
C PHE A 268 -0.02 24.78 -3.40
N VAL A 269 -0.96 24.28 -2.60
CA VAL A 269 -1.21 24.78 -1.23
C VAL A 269 0.02 24.56 -0.35
N CYS A 270 0.61 23.37 -0.43
CA CYS A 270 1.83 23.00 0.28
C CYS A 270 3.03 22.99 -0.69
N CYS A 271 3.96 23.91 -0.55
CA CYS A 271 5.08 24.08 -1.48
C CYS A 271 6.43 24.35 -0.78
N ASN A 272 7.50 24.18 -1.52
CA ASN A 272 8.84 24.62 -1.13
C ASN A 272 8.98 26.15 -1.30
N LYS A 273 10.07 26.74 -0.77
CA LYS A 273 10.37 28.19 -0.91
C LYS A 273 10.39 28.69 -2.35
N ASN A 274 10.77 27.85 -3.30
CA ASN A 274 10.77 28.17 -4.73
C ASN A 274 9.43 27.91 -5.44
N GLY A 275 8.35 27.69 -4.72
CA GLY A 275 7.02 27.39 -5.25
C GLY A 275 6.84 25.98 -5.82
N SER A 276 7.88 25.14 -5.84
CA SER A 276 7.76 23.77 -6.33
C SER A 276 7.01 22.86 -5.34
N ASN A 277 6.42 21.79 -5.87
CA ASN A 277 5.73 20.79 -5.06
C ASN A 277 6.67 20.11 -4.04
N ILE A 278 6.16 19.83 -2.85
CA ILE A 278 6.87 19.04 -1.84
C ILE A 278 6.60 17.54 -2.11
N LYS A 279 7.66 16.73 -2.07
CA LYS A 279 7.51 15.27 -2.22
C LYS A 279 7.10 14.62 -0.89
N PRO A 280 6.26 13.55 -0.88
CA PRO A 280 5.78 12.91 0.34
C PRO A 280 6.89 12.45 1.31
N ASN A 281 7.99 11.89 0.77
CA ASN A 281 9.13 11.48 1.61
C ASN A 281 9.85 12.68 2.22
N THR A 282 9.90 13.82 1.52
CA THR A 282 10.48 15.05 2.05
C THR A 282 9.69 15.56 3.26
N ILE A 283 8.35 15.52 3.20
CA ILE A 283 7.51 15.87 4.36
C ILE A 283 7.86 14.99 5.57
N SER A 284 7.86 13.66 5.40
CA SER A 284 8.13 12.73 6.51
C SER A 284 9.52 12.95 7.12
N ASN A 285 10.55 13.09 6.29
CA ASN A 285 11.92 13.26 6.76
C ASN A 285 12.12 14.63 7.43
N SER A 286 11.57 15.69 6.84
CA SER A 286 11.63 17.03 7.41
C SER A 286 10.86 17.12 8.72
N PHE A 287 9.70 16.47 8.81
CA PHE A 287 8.88 16.43 10.02
C PHE A 287 9.62 15.72 11.16
N SER A 288 10.17 14.53 10.92
CA SER A 288 10.95 13.80 11.93
C SER A 288 12.17 14.59 12.39
N ARG A 289 12.86 15.29 11.47
CA ARG A 289 14.00 16.16 11.82
C ARG A 289 13.52 17.34 12.64
N PHE A 290 12.44 18.01 12.26
CA PHE A 290 11.86 19.13 12.96
C PHE A 290 11.55 18.78 14.44
N LEU A 291 10.84 17.68 14.67
CA LEU A 291 10.53 17.20 16.02
C LEU A 291 11.81 17.01 16.86
N LYS A 292 12.81 16.36 16.27
CA LYS A 292 14.08 16.14 16.96
C LYS A 292 14.82 17.45 17.30
N THR A 293 14.86 18.39 16.36
CA THR A 293 15.57 19.68 16.53
C THR A 293 14.92 20.55 17.60
N HIS A 294 13.58 20.51 17.72
CA HIS A 294 12.84 21.31 18.70
C HIS A 294 12.54 20.56 20.01
N GLY A 295 13.08 19.37 20.20
CA GLY A 295 12.85 18.57 21.42
C GLY A 295 11.42 18.12 21.62
N LEU A 296 10.60 18.12 20.55
CA LEU A 296 9.19 17.75 20.62
C LEU A 296 9.01 16.24 20.73
N LYS A 297 7.91 15.83 21.34
CA LYS A 297 7.54 14.43 21.47
C LYS A 297 7.53 13.72 20.12
N TYR A 298 8.18 12.55 20.04
CA TYR A 298 8.27 11.82 18.78
C TYR A 298 6.91 11.30 18.30
N THR A 299 6.60 11.61 17.07
CA THR A 299 5.50 11.02 16.32
C THR A 299 5.85 10.95 14.83
N THR A 300 5.01 10.36 13.99
CA THR A 300 5.17 10.38 12.54
C THR A 300 4.12 11.27 11.89
N PHE A 301 4.41 11.83 10.73
CA PHE A 301 3.43 12.66 10.00
C PHE A 301 2.10 11.93 9.78
N HIS A 302 2.13 10.61 9.54
CA HIS A 302 0.91 9.81 9.39
C HIS A 302 0.08 9.77 10.68
N LYS A 303 0.72 9.83 11.85
CA LYS A 303 0.05 9.81 13.15
C LYS A 303 -0.68 11.10 13.52
N LEU A 304 -0.45 12.19 12.79
CA LEU A 304 -1.28 13.40 12.90
C LEU A 304 -2.72 13.13 12.45
N ARG A 305 -2.91 12.21 11.51
CA ARG A 305 -4.23 11.74 11.12
C ARG A 305 -4.90 10.90 12.21
N ASP A 306 -4.12 10.11 12.96
CA ASP A 306 -4.63 9.39 14.13
C ASP A 306 -5.01 10.38 15.27
N ALA A 307 -4.25 11.48 15.41
CA ALA A 307 -4.59 12.57 16.32
C ALA A 307 -5.93 13.23 15.97
N TYR A 308 -6.24 13.37 14.66
CA TYR A 308 -7.56 13.81 14.22
C TYR A 308 -8.68 12.85 14.67
N ALA A 309 -8.48 11.54 14.57
CA ALA A 309 -9.45 10.55 15.07
C ALA A 309 -9.69 10.68 16.58
N ASN A 310 -8.61 10.89 17.37
CA ASN A 310 -8.70 11.14 18.79
C ASN A 310 -9.43 12.44 19.10
N ALA A 311 -9.19 13.51 18.31
CA ALA A 311 -9.90 14.77 18.45
C ALA A 311 -11.41 14.60 18.17
N CYS A 312 -11.78 13.88 17.12
CA CYS A 312 -13.18 13.55 16.82
C CYS A 312 -13.84 12.82 18.00
N LYS A 313 -13.15 11.82 18.59
CA LYS A 313 -13.65 11.09 19.75
C LYS A 313 -13.88 12.03 20.94
N ARG A 314 -12.91 12.86 21.31
CA ARG A 314 -13.00 13.79 22.43
C ARG A 314 -14.07 14.88 22.25
N LEU A 315 -14.31 15.29 21.01
CA LEU A 315 -15.33 16.28 20.65
C LEU A 315 -16.70 15.65 20.37
N HIS A 316 -16.86 14.36 20.69
CA HIS A 316 -18.09 13.59 20.51
C HIS A 316 -18.65 13.62 19.08
N VAL A 317 -17.77 13.73 18.07
CA VAL A 317 -18.14 13.54 16.67
C VAL A 317 -18.56 12.08 16.51
N ASP A 318 -19.72 11.82 15.92
CA ASP A 318 -20.19 10.46 15.73
C ASP A 318 -19.23 9.64 14.85
N LEU A 319 -19.22 8.32 15.08
CA LEU A 319 -18.29 7.41 14.42
C LEU A 319 -18.45 7.38 12.90
N ASP A 320 -19.68 7.54 12.40
CA ASP A 320 -19.99 7.50 10.97
C ASP A 320 -19.43 8.73 10.26
N THR A 321 -19.64 9.91 10.86
CA THR A 321 -19.06 11.17 10.39
C THR A 321 -17.53 11.12 10.43
N ALA A 322 -16.93 10.67 11.53
CA ALA A 322 -15.48 10.52 11.63
C ALA A 322 -14.91 9.53 10.59
N TYR A 323 -15.59 8.40 10.35
CA TYR A 323 -15.21 7.44 9.32
C TYR A 323 -15.18 8.09 7.94
N ARG A 324 -16.24 8.83 7.57
CA ARG A 324 -16.32 9.55 6.28
C ARG A 324 -15.23 10.61 6.15
N MET A 325 -15.04 11.42 7.17
CA MET A 325 -14.03 12.49 7.20
C MET A 325 -12.60 11.92 7.11
N MET A 326 -12.34 10.75 7.69
CA MET A 326 -11.05 10.09 7.60
C MET A 326 -10.86 9.34 6.26
N GLY A 327 -11.91 8.97 5.54
CA GLY A 327 -11.82 8.23 4.29
C GLY A 327 -11.06 6.89 4.43
N HIS A 328 -11.32 6.16 5.50
CA HIS A 328 -10.77 4.82 5.70
C HIS A 328 -11.45 3.82 4.76
N ALA A 329 -10.69 2.85 4.25
CA ALA A 329 -11.24 1.79 3.40
C ALA A 329 -12.12 0.80 4.19
N SER A 330 -11.97 0.74 5.53
CA SER A 330 -12.72 -0.13 6.42
C SER A 330 -13.23 0.64 7.63
N TYR A 331 -14.50 0.52 7.92
CA TYR A 331 -15.14 1.05 9.13
C TYR A 331 -14.45 0.57 10.42
N LYS A 332 -14.01 -0.70 10.43
CA LYS A 332 -13.27 -1.29 11.54
C LYS A 332 -12.05 -0.45 11.95
N THR A 333 -11.33 0.13 10.98
CA THR A 333 -10.16 0.94 11.26
C THR A 333 -10.48 2.20 12.07
N THR A 334 -11.61 2.86 11.80
CA THR A 334 -12.05 4.01 12.61
C THR A 334 -12.62 3.55 13.95
N ALA A 335 -13.39 2.46 13.96
CA ALA A 335 -13.98 1.91 15.18
C ALA A 335 -12.92 1.49 16.23
N GLU A 336 -11.74 1.02 15.80
CA GLU A 336 -10.64 0.68 16.69
C GLU A 336 -10.14 1.88 17.53
N TYR A 337 -10.18 3.12 16.98
CA TYR A 337 -9.88 4.34 17.75
C TYR A 337 -10.98 4.68 18.74
N TYR A 338 -12.24 4.47 18.38
CA TYR A 338 -13.39 4.76 19.24
C TYR A 338 -13.58 3.71 20.33
N ALA A 339 -13.20 2.45 20.07
CA ALA A 339 -13.32 1.35 21.02
C ALA A 339 -12.27 1.38 22.14
N SER A 340 -11.20 2.17 22.01
CA SER A 340 -10.22 2.31 23.10
C SER A 340 -10.90 2.96 24.31
N ALA A 341 -10.86 2.30 25.47
CA ALA A 341 -11.37 2.86 26.71
C ALA A 341 -10.67 4.19 27.04
N ASP A 342 -11.45 5.21 27.34
CA ASP A 342 -11.00 6.50 27.82
C ASP A 342 -11.83 6.81 29.05
N ASP A 343 -11.19 6.74 30.21
CA ASP A 343 -11.86 6.86 31.53
C ASP A 343 -12.58 8.21 31.66
N VAL A 344 -12.03 9.28 31.06
CA VAL A 344 -12.65 10.61 31.08
C VAL A 344 -13.96 10.59 30.29
N LEU A 345 -13.94 10.06 29.06
CA LEU A 345 -15.14 9.96 28.22
C LEU A 345 -16.19 9.03 28.84
N THR A 346 -15.75 7.97 29.53
CA THR A 346 -16.64 7.06 30.24
C THR A 346 -17.33 7.77 31.40
N ALA A 347 -16.57 8.54 32.20
CA ALA A 347 -17.13 9.34 33.29
C ALA A 347 -18.11 10.42 32.80
N GLU A 348 -17.76 11.13 31.71
CA GLU A 348 -18.66 12.11 31.09
C GLU A 348 -19.96 11.46 30.57
N ALA A 349 -19.87 10.28 29.97
CA ALA A 349 -21.03 9.55 29.48
C ALA A 349 -21.94 9.11 30.63
N VAL A 350 -21.37 8.59 31.73
CA VAL A 350 -22.11 8.23 32.93
C VAL A 350 -22.78 9.46 33.53
N SER A 351 -22.07 10.58 33.66
CA SER A 351 -22.64 11.83 34.21
C SER A 351 -23.82 12.35 33.35
N LYS A 352 -23.74 12.27 32.04
CA LYS A 352 -24.84 12.63 31.13
C LYS A 352 -26.05 11.71 31.32
N ILE A 353 -25.81 10.42 31.43
CA ILE A 353 -26.88 9.43 31.67
C ILE A 353 -27.52 9.66 33.03
N GLU A 354 -26.70 9.89 34.05
CA GLU A 354 -27.20 10.23 35.41
C GLU A 354 -28.07 11.48 35.38
N HIS A 355 -27.63 12.52 34.71
CA HIS A 355 -28.42 13.75 34.55
C HIS A 355 -29.77 13.49 33.86
N GLU A 356 -29.78 12.74 32.77
CA GLU A 356 -31.02 12.40 32.04
C GLU A 356 -31.96 11.46 32.84
N LEU A 357 -31.38 10.48 33.56
CA LEU A 357 -32.17 9.54 34.32
C LEU A 357 -32.70 10.09 35.65
N PHE A 358 -31.95 10.99 36.29
CA PHE A 358 -32.21 11.45 37.64
C PHE A 358 -32.44 12.96 37.73
N ALA A 359 -32.46 13.69 36.59
CA ALA A 359 -32.93 15.09 36.58
C ALA A 359 -34.38 15.11 37.05
N VAL A 360 -34.54 15.43 38.32
CA VAL A 360 -35.86 15.59 38.96
C VAL A 360 -36.56 16.75 38.24
N ARG A 361 -37.77 16.51 37.81
CA ARG A 361 -38.73 17.50 37.27
C ARG A 361 -39.00 18.58 38.27
#